data_2e7f26086e878cbf43885bbca88442f5
#
_entry.id   2e7f26086e878cbf43885bbca88442f5
#
_cell.length_a   1.000
_cell.length_b   1.000
_cell.length_c   1.000
_cell.angle_alpha   90.00
_cell.angle_beta   90.00
_cell.angle_gamma   90.00
#
_symmetry.space_group_name_H-M   'P 1'
#
loop_
_entity.id
_entity.type
_entity.pdbx_description
1 polymer ?
#
loop_
_entity_poly.entity_id
_entity_poly.type
_entity_poly.pdbx_seq_one_letter_code
_entity_poly.pdbx_strand_id
1 'polypeptide(L)'
;MLNKIISFFFTRTTNNNEGSASERNVAPPLHKNKLEPHLSNQNVVRETKNRSTPSTSNSPKKKVINDSSPESKNITPHKVLRFLRGSQGFDRSVTWCINNIIPARSLGAIVAPSSSLKSFIAIDLACSISAGMDWCGNSVTQGATLYVAAEGALGASRRIRGWEIKNDVDAKNLFVLDHSIFLTSHADKSALISMITSIEKENNVKFTLIILDTLARNFSGDENTQKDMGEFINECDSLKSEIGCSVLLIHHTGKDTSKGGRGSSSLRAACDYEFQIQRIHNTHSANFICTKQKDAEEHPPVEICLETINLGIFDDEGIEITTLVKSSDSIVKQTTNNELANRMFLFIEEQPDGKTTRKQMREHLYPLQDKLDDKERKQLQRAITELLRSDRIRIAQQGKRAEDGDEISVL
;
A
#
# COMPACT_ATOMS: atom_id res chain seq x y z
N MET A 1 18.31 30.67 -4.74
CA MET A 1 17.21 30.48 -5.71
C MET A 1 16.08 29.60 -5.17
N LEU A 2 16.32 28.77 -4.17
CA LEU A 2 15.29 27.91 -3.55
C LEU A 2 14.22 28.68 -2.75
N ASN A 3 14.56 29.82 -2.18
CA ASN A 3 13.61 30.59 -1.32
C ASN A 3 12.53 31.40 -2.09
N LYS A 4 12.52 31.38 -3.42
CA LYS A 4 11.51 32.07 -4.24
C LYS A 4 10.34 31.19 -4.68
N ILE A 5 10.45 29.88 -4.56
CA ILE A 5 9.39 28.94 -5.00
C ILE A 5 8.40 28.67 -3.86
N ILE A 6 8.83 28.77 -2.60
CA ILE A 6 7.97 28.52 -1.42
C ILE A 6 7.07 29.73 -1.09
N SER A 7 7.43 30.95 -1.55
CA SER A 7 6.69 32.18 -1.23
C SER A 7 5.38 32.36 -2.03
N PHE A 8 5.08 31.54 -3.02
CA PHE A 8 3.89 31.73 -3.88
C PHE A 8 2.61 31.04 -3.38
N PHE A 9 2.70 30.22 -2.35
CA PHE A 9 1.55 29.47 -1.84
C PHE A 9 1.01 29.92 -0.48
N PHE A 10 1.59 30.98 0.14
CA PHE A 10 1.24 31.37 1.53
C PHE A 10 0.68 32.80 1.68
N THR A 11 0.02 33.38 0.69
CA THR A 11 -0.69 34.65 0.89
C THR A 11 -2.06 34.64 0.25
N ARG A 12 -3.06 34.29 1.03
CA ARG A 12 -4.42 34.85 1.06
C ARG A 12 -5.34 33.94 1.86
N THR A 13 -5.63 34.35 3.10
CA THR A 13 -6.96 34.76 3.55
C THR A 13 -6.92 35.08 5.04
N THR A 14 -6.81 36.35 5.33
CA THR A 14 -7.34 36.93 6.57
C THR A 14 -8.25 38.06 6.11
N ASN A 15 -9.55 37.95 6.33
CA ASN A 15 -10.40 39.08 6.67
C ASN A 15 -11.77 38.62 7.22
N ASN A 16 -11.94 38.90 8.50
CA ASN A 16 -13.08 39.44 9.21
C ASN A 16 -14.51 39.08 8.77
N ASN A 17 -15.26 38.49 9.71
CA ASN A 17 -16.41 39.22 10.23
C ASN A 17 -16.85 38.69 11.60
N GLU A 18 -17.01 39.65 12.51
CA GLU A 18 -17.59 39.56 13.86
C GLU A 18 -19.12 39.29 13.75
N GLY A 19 -19.68 38.67 14.76
CA GLY A 19 -21.12 38.74 14.99
C GLY A 19 -21.73 37.68 15.90
N SER A 20 -21.76 38.03 17.23
CA SER A 20 -22.78 37.72 18.26
C SER A 20 -23.13 36.31 18.67
N ALA A 21 -22.69 35.95 19.84
CA ALA A 21 -23.38 35.55 21.09
C ALA A 21 -24.63 34.67 21.03
N SER A 22 -24.59 33.49 21.66
CA SER A 22 -25.41 33.19 22.85
C SER A 22 -25.05 31.83 23.49
N GLU A 23 -24.83 31.94 24.76
CA GLU A 23 -24.75 30.98 25.87
C GLU A 23 -25.53 29.65 25.77
N ARG A 24 -24.99 28.55 26.24
CA ARG A 24 -25.22 27.92 27.56
C ARG A 24 -24.58 26.54 27.72
N ASN A 25 -23.71 26.45 28.76
CA ASN A 25 -23.64 25.42 29.81
C ASN A 25 -23.87 23.95 29.42
N VAL A 26 -23.02 23.01 29.80
CA VAL A 26 -22.71 22.46 31.12
C VAL A 26 -21.66 21.34 30.96
N ALA A 27 -20.54 21.38 31.61
CA ALA A 27 -19.74 20.22 31.96
C ALA A 27 -20.22 19.69 33.34
N PRO A 28 -20.03 18.44 33.70
CA PRO A 28 -18.96 17.95 34.52
C PRO A 28 -18.68 16.42 34.43
N PRO A 29 -17.95 15.79 35.36
CA PRO A 29 -16.61 16.02 35.83
C PRO A 29 -15.70 14.74 35.73
N LEU A 30 -14.43 14.98 35.95
CA LEU A 30 -13.31 14.09 36.18
C LEU A 30 -13.55 12.93 37.17
N HIS A 31 -13.08 11.73 36.80
CA HIS A 31 -12.64 10.75 37.79
C HIS A 31 -11.14 10.44 37.59
N LYS A 32 -10.39 10.85 38.60
CA LYS A 32 -9.00 10.47 38.86
C LYS A 32 -8.99 9.05 39.41
N ASN A 33 -8.17 8.18 38.86
CA ASN A 33 -7.60 7.07 39.61
C ASN A 33 -6.09 7.03 39.40
N LYS A 34 -5.41 7.36 40.48
CA LYS A 34 -4.00 7.11 40.73
C LYS A 34 -3.79 5.61 40.92
N LEU A 35 -2.75 5.07 40.33
CA LEU A 35 -1.95 4.00 40.90
C LEU A 35 -0.51 4.17 40.46
N GLU A 36 0.32 4.46 41.41
CA GLU A 36 1.77 4.54 41.36
C GLU A 36 2.42 3.17 41.63
N PRO A 37 3.75 3.07 41.52
CA PRO A 37 4.45 1.92 40.98
C PRO A 37 5.17 1.09 42.05
N HIS A 38 5.47 -0.17 41.75
CA HIS A 38 6.44 -0.96 42.53
C HIS A 38 7.63 -1.35 41.65
N LEU A 39 8.78 -0.74 41.96
CA LEU A 39 9.99 -1.25 42.61
C LEU A 39 10.60 -2.52 42.01
N SER A 40 11.74 -2.34 41.46
CA SER A 40 13.12 -2.67 41.80
C SER A 40 13.63 -4.03 41.33
N ASN A 41 14.70 -3.96 40.56
CA ASN A 41 15.81 -4.91 40.78
C ASN A 41 17.16 -4.25 40.43
N GLN A 42 17.92 -4.09 41.50
CA GLN A 42 19.33 -3.73 41.52
C GLN A 42 20.13 -4.96 41.04
N ASN A 43 21.08 -4.78 40.16
CA ASN A 43 22.17 -5.71 39.98
C ASN A 43 23.51 -5.03 40.30
N VAL A 44 24.08 -5.59 41.31
CA VAL A 44 25.35 -5.30 42.00
C VAL A 44 26.53 -5.48 41.04
N VAL A 45 27.33 -4.43 40.96
CA VAL A 45 28.67 -4.47 40.39
C VAL A 45 29.62 -5.01 41.42
N ARG A 46 30.34 -6.09 41.14
CA ARG A 46 31.49 -6.55 41.90
C ARG A 46 32.78 -6.05 41.25
N GLU A 47 33.42 -5.10 41.93
CA GLU A 47 34.84 -4.79 41.75
C GLU A 47 35.72 -5.92 42.29
N THR A 48 36.71 -6.32 41.52
CA THR A 48 37.88 -7.01 42.05
C THR A 48 39.12 -6.20 41.77
N LYS A 49 39.71 -5.67 42.86
CA LYS A 49 41.08 -5.12 42.95
C LYS A 49 42.11 -6.24 42.90
N ASN A 50 43.20 -6.04 42.17
CA ASN A 50 44.55 -6.50 42.50
C ASN A 50 45.55 -5.58 41.79
N ARG A 51 46.33 -4.97 42.39
CA ARG A 51 47.52 -4.71 43.25
C ARG A 51 48.84 -5.13 42.59
N SER A 52 49.71 -4.07 42.55
CA SER A 52 51.16 -3.98 42.75
C SER A 52 52.11 -4.02 41.55
N THR A 53 52.64 -2.86 41.36
CA THR A 53 53.97 -2.31 41.03
C THR A 53 55.22 -3.22 41.31
N PRO A 54 56.48 -2.84 40.95
CA PRO A 54 57.00 -1.65 40.25
C PRO A 54 58.22 -1.85 39.30
N SER A 55 58.60 -0.71 38.64
CA SER A 55 59.97 -0.27 38.27
C SER A 55 60.74 -0.99 37.15
N THR A 56 61.17 -0.28 36.12
CA THR A 56 62.48 0.38 36.06
C THR A 56 62.64 1.19 34.75
N SER A 57 63.32 2.28 34.89
CA SER A 57 63.87 3.26 33.93
C SER A 57 64.51 2.74 32.68
N ASN A 58 64.30 3.43 31.54
CA ASN A 58 65.40 4.01 30.73
C ASN A 58 64.83 4.80 29.52
N SER A 59 65.11 6.09 29.52
CA SER A 59 65.07 6.92 28.29
C SER A 59 66.33 6.62 27.46
N PRO A 60 66.25 6.71 26.09
CA PRO A 60 66.72 7.94 25.48
C PRO A 60 66.11 8.30 24.10
N LYS A 61 66.19 9.58 23.80
CA LYS A 61 66.43 10.26 22.51
C LYS A 61 65.25 10.45 21.58
N LYS A 62 64.86 11.73 21.49
CA LYS A 62 64.15 12.41 20.44
C LYS A 62 64.66 12.07 19.05
N LYS A 63 63.74 11.64 18.18
CA LYS A 63 63.88 11.80 16.75
C LYS A 63 62.62 12.50 16.21
N VAL A 64 62.83 13.67 15.69
CA VAL A 64 61.81 14.49 14.98
C VAL A 64 61.48 13.72 13.71
N ILE A 65 60.24 13.32 13.51
CA ILE A 65 59.72 12.84 12.25
C ILE A 65 58.47 13.66 11.95
N ASN A 66 58.47 14.20 10.75
CA ASN A 66 57.49 15.08 10.13
C ASN A 66 56.08 14.57 10.27
N ASP A 67 55.24 15.49 10.64
CA ASP A 67 53.76 15.44 10.66
C ASP A 67 53.24 15.29 9.23
N SER A 68 52.85 14.09 8.85
CA SER A 68 51.92 13.85 7.75
C SER A 68 50.60 13.42 8.39
N SER A 69 49.66 14.32 8.37
CA SER A 69 48.28 14.11 8.79
C SER A 69 47.74 12.79 8.22
N PRO A 70 47.13 11.94 9.03
CA PRO A 70 46.47 10.75 8.51
C PRO A 70 45.21 11.19 7.74
N GLU A 71 45.19 10.86 6.46
CA GLU A 71 43.95 10.84 5.66
C GLU A 71 42.85 10.18 6.49
N SER A 72 41.75 10.90 6.70
CA SER A 72 40.55 10.33 7.29
C SER A 72 40.04 9.23 6.39
N LYS A 73 40.37 7.99 6.69
CA LYS A 73 39.74 6.83 6.08
C LYS A 73 38.24 6.93 6.38
N ASN A 74 37.46 7.21 5.32
CA ASN A 74 36.02 7.07 5.34
C ASN A 74 35.70 5.65 5.78
N ILE A 75 35.39 5.46 7.05
CA ILE A 75 34.87 4.20 7.58
C ILE A 75 33.45 4.10 7.06
N THR A 76 33.23 3.34 6.00
CA THR A 76 31.89 2.94 5.58
C THR A 76 31.21 2.26 6.76
N PRO A 77 30.01 2.69 7.15
CA PRO A 77 29.32 2.06 8.27
C PRO A 77 29.11 0.58 7.96
N HIS A 78 29.67 -0.29 8.78
CA HIS A 78 29.51 -1.72 8.64
C HIS A 78 28.00 -2.06 8.73
N LYS A 79 27.47 -2.73 7.70
CA LYS A 79 26.10 -3.23 7.70
C LYS A 79 25.93 -4.22 8.86
N VAL A 80 25.14 -3.85 9.87
CA VAL A 80 24.84 -4.72 11.00
C VAL A 80 23.86 -5.79 10.55
N LEU A 81 24.32 -7.04 10.50
CA LEU A 81 23.46 -8.18 10.19
C LEU A 81 22.69 -8.59 11.45
N ARG A 82 21.37 -8.75 11.30
CA ARG A 82 20.48 -9.24 12.37
C ARG A 82 20.10 -10.69 12.06
N PHE A 83 20.16 -11.53 13.07
CA PHE A 83 19.78 -12.94 12.98
C PHE A 83 18.58 -13.23 13.86
N LEU A 84 17.67 -14.06 13.36
CA LEU A 84 16.58 -14.65 14.12
C LEU A 84 16.89 -16.14 14.30
N ARG A 85 16.60 -16.70 15.47
CA ARG A 85 16.84 -18.11 15.76
C ARG A 85 15.52 -18.88 15.63
N GLY A 86 15.44 -19.82 14.68
CA GLY A 86 14.27 -20.64 14.43
C GLY A 86 13.04 -19.80 14.16
N SER A 87 11.98 -20.02 14.91
CA SER A 87 10.70 -19.30 14.80
C SER A 87 10.66 -17.95 15.51
N GLN A 88 11.79 -17.41 15.96
CA GLN A 88 11.81 -16.12 16.65
C GLN A 88 11.19 -15.02 15.79
N GLY A 89 10.18 -14.32 16.34
CA GLY A 89 9.45 -13.26 15.64
C GLY A 89 8.22 -13.75 14.86
N PHE A 90 7.82 -15.03 15.01
CA PHE A 90 6.60 -15.60 14.39
C PHE A 90 5.30 -14.89 14.82
N ASP A 91 5.34 -14.27 16.00
CA ASP A 91 4.24 -13.55 16.65
C ASP A 91 4.14 -12.08 16.24
N ARG A 92 4.99 -11.63 15.32
CA ARG A 92 4.95 -10.25 14.84
C ARG A 92 3.81 -10.07 13.86
N SER A 93 2.93 -9.11 14.14
CA SER A 93 1.89 -8.70 13.19
C SER A 93 2.50 -7.95 11.99
N VAL A 94 1.90 -8.12 10.82
CA VAL A 94 2.21 -7.30 9.65
C VAL A 94 1.78 -5.86 9.93
N THR A 95 2.67 -4.91 9.65
CA THR A 95 2.34 -3.49 9.69
C THR A 95 1.91 -3.01 8.30
N TRP A 96 0.97 -2.08 8.23
CA TRP A 96 0.33 -1.68 6.99
C TRP A 96 0.37 -0.16 6.79
N CYS A 97 0.52 0.28 5.54
CA CYS A 97 0.17 1.64 5.12
C CYS A 97 -1.35 1.73 4.92
N ILE A 98 -1.93 0.76 4.20
CA ILE A 98 -3.38 0.52 4.09
C ILE A 98 -3.62 -0.93 4.43
N ASN A 99 -4.42 -1.18 5.45
CA ASN A 99 -4.67 -2.53 5.97
C ASN A 99 -5.11 -3.48 4.85
N ASN A 100 -4.54 -4.69 4.79
CA ASN A 100 -4.78 -5.72 3.78
C ASN A 100 -4.51 -5.31 2.31
N ILE A 101 -4.02 -4.09 2.05
CA ILE A 101 -3.74 -3.57 0.70
C ILE A 101 -2.24 -3.32 0.52
N ILE A 102 -1.66 -2.41 1.29
CA ILE A 102 -0.26 -2.00 1.16
C ILE A 102 0.48 -2.30 2.46
N PRO A 103 1.29 -3.37 2.53
CA PRO A 103 2.17 -3.60 3.67
C PRO A 103 3.18 -2.46 3.83
N ALA A 104 3.53 -2.13 5.06
CA ALA A 104 4.58 -1.17 5.33
C ALA A 104 5.96 -1.75 4.94
N ARG A 105 6.85 -0.88 4.46
CA ARG A 105 8.23 -1.23 4.06
C ARG A 105 8.29 -2.31 2.98
N SER A 106 7.35 -2.31 2.06
CA SER A 106 7.20 -3.30 0.99
C SER A 106 7.45 -2.69 -0.39
N LEU A 107 7.72 -3.54 -1.37
CA LEU A 107 7.75 -3.20 -2.79
C LEU A 107 6.50 -3.79 -3.44
N GLY A 108 5.73 -2.97 -4.13
CA GLY A 108 4.54 -3.44 -4.82
C GLY A 108 4.33 -2.80 -6.18
N ALA A 109 3.36 -3.33 -6.91
CA ALA A 109 3.00 -2.82 -8.23
C ALA A 109 1.49 -2.74 -8.43
N ILE A 110 1.05 -1.71 -9.15
CA ILE A 110 -0.26 -1.64 -9.79
C ILE A 110 -0.05 -1.78 -11.30
N VAL A 111 -0.60 -2.84 -11.88
CA VAL A 111 -0.44 -3.16 -13.31
C VAL A 111 -1.77 -3.00 -14.06
N ALA A 112 -1.73 -2.35 -15.22
CA ALA A 112 -2.92 -2.21 -16.06
C ALA A 112 -2.58 -1.68 -17.46
N PRO A 113 -3.46 -1.81 -18.46
CA PRO A 113 -3.33 -1.17 -19.76
C PRO A 113 -3.28 0.36 -19.66
N SER A 114 -2.87 1.04 -20.73
CA SER A 114 -3.04 2.50 -20.84
C SER A 114 -4.51 2.88 -20.71
N SER A 115 -4.79 4.08 -20.19
CA SER A 115 -6.17 4.62 -20.02
C SER A 115 -7.10 3.79 -19.12
N SER A 116 -6.54 2.99 -18.21
CA SER A 116 -7.29 2.13 -17.29
C SER A 116 -7.52 2.74 -15.89
N LEU A 117 -7.39 4.06 -15.74
CA LEU A 117 -7.62 4.81 -14.50
C LEU A 117 -6.53 4.60 -13.40
N LYS A 118 -5.37 4.00 -13.74
CA LYS A 118 -4.27 3.72 -12.79
C LYS A 118 -3.89 4.92 -11.93
N SER A 119 -3.55 6.02 -12.58
CA SER A 119 -3.07 7.22 -11.89
C SER A 119 -4.13 7.89 -11.03
N PHE A 120 -5.43 7.77 -11.38
CA PHE A 120 -6.51 8.25 -10.52
C PHE A 120 -6.57 7.43 -9.22
N ILE A 121 -6.48 6.11 -9.32
CA ILE A 121 -6.51 5.20 -8.16
C ILE A 121 -5.22 5.37 -7.33
N ALA A 122 -4.05 5.50 -7.96
CA ALA A 122 -2.78 5.70 -7.27
C ALA A 122 -2.75 7.03 -6.48
N ILE A 123 -3.30 8.11 -7.05
CA ILE A 123 -3.43 9.41 -6.36
C ILE A 123 -4.43 9.31 -5.20
N ASP A 124 -5.56 8.62 -5.39
CA ASP A 124 -6.54 8.40 -4.32
C ASP A 124 -5.92 7.66 -3.13
N LEU A 125 -5.12 6.59 -3.38
CA LEU A 125 -4.34 5.90 -2.35
C LEU A 125 -3.36 6.84 -1.64
N ALA A 126 -2.62 7.67 -2.40
CA ALA A 126 -1.65 8.62 -1.86
C ALA A 126 -2.31 9.69 -0.99
N CYS A 127 -3.41 10.26 -1.45
CA CYS A 127 -4.21 11.24 -0.69
C CYS A 127 -4.75 10.62 0.60
N SER A 128 -5.32 9.41 0.52
CA SER A 128 -5.87 8.71 1.69
C SER A 128 -4.82 8.47 2.75
N ILE A 129 -3.60 8.03 2.38
CA ILE A 129 -2.49 7.85 3.33
C ILE A 129 -2.05 9.20 3.92
N SER A 130 -1.92 10.23 3.09
CA SER A 130 -1.47 11.55 3.55
C SER A 130 -2.45 12.19 4.53
N ALA A 131 -3.74 11.98 4.33
CA ALA A 131 -4.80 12.50 5.17
C ALA A 131 -5.18 11.58 6.35
N GLY A 132 -4.79 10.31 6.34
CA GLY A 132 -5.18 9.31 7.33
C GLY A 132 -6.64 8.88 7.18
N MET A 133 -7.18 8.91 5.96
CA MET A 133 -8.55 8.53 5.66
C MET A 133 -8.63 7.08 5.19
N ASP A 134 -9.59 6.34 5.71
CA ASP A 134 -9.83 4.94 5.34
C ASP A 134 -10.04 4.80 3.82
N TRP A 135 -9.48 3.73 3.25
CA TRP A 135 -9.56 3.45 1.83
C TRP A 135 -10.40 2.21 1.55
N CYS A 136 -11.56 2.40 0.91
CA CYS A 136 -12.50 1.30 0.60
C CYS A 136 -12.78 0.39 1.80
N GLY A 137 -13.02 0.98 2.98
CA GLY A 137 -13.30 0.26 4.22
C GLY A 137 -12.08 -0.34 4.93
N ASN A 138 -10.86 -0.13 4.40
CA ASN A 138 -9.63 -0.55 5.04
C ASN A 138 -8.98 0.63 5.78
N SER A 139 -8.59 0.41 7.03
CA SER A 139 -7.94 1.44 7.85
C SER A 139 -6.58 1.82 7.30
N VAL A 140 -6.23 3.10 7.45
CA VAL A 140 -5.01 3.71 6.93
C VAL A 140 -4.11 4.17 8.06
N THR A 141 -2.82 3.86 7.98
CA THR A 141 -1.80 4.47 8.82
C THR A 141 -1.34 5.77 8.16
N GLN A 142 -1.68 6.91 8.77
CA GLN A 142 -1.31 8.22 8.25
C GLN A 142 0.20 8.39 8.17
N GLY A 143 0.68 9.00 7.08
CA GLY A 143 2.07 9.34 6.88
C GLY A 143 2.28 10.21 5.64
N ALA A 144 3.49 10.74 5.44
CA ALA A 144 3.79 11.47 4.23
C ALA A 144 3.89 10.51 3.04
N THR A 145 3.43 10.98 1.88
CA THR A 145 3.54 10.27 0.59
C THR A 145 4.27 11.11 -0.43
N LEU A 146 5.09 10.47 -1.25
CA LEU A 146 5.71 11.08 -2.43
C LEU A 146 5.09 10.47 -3.68
N TYR A 147 4.58 11.32 -4.56
CA TYR A 147 4.09 10.92 -5.87
C TYR A 147 5.02 11.47 -6.96
N VAL A 148 5.73 10.60 -7.66
CA VAL A 148 6.59 10.97 -8.79
C VAL A 148 5.75 10.96 -10.07
N ALA A 149 5.36 12.15 -10.52
CA ALA A 149 4.45 12.37 -11.66
C ALA A 149 5.25 12.54 -12.98
N ALA A 150 5.94 11.49 -13.43
CA ALA A 150 6.81 11.56 -14.59
C ALA A 150 6.10 11.72 -15.94
N GLU A 151 4.78 11.53 -16.01
CA GLU A 151 3.97 11.66 -17.24
C GLU A 151 3.07 12.90 -17.27
N GLY A 152 3.00 13.70 -16.20
CA GLY A 152 2.16 14.89 -16.20
C GLY A 152 1.79 15.43 -14.83
N ALA A 153 2.64 16.27 -14.30
CA ALA A 153 2.46 16.89 -12.99
C ALA A 153 1.19 17.72 -12.86
N LEU A 154 0.82 18.47 -13.91
CA LEU A 154 -0.42 19.26 -13.93
C LEU A 154 -1.65 18.36 -13.76
N GLY A 155 -1.68 17.21 -14.43
CA GLY A 155 -2.75 16.24 -14.27
C GLY A 155 -2.82 15.67 -12.85
N ALA A 156 -1.66 15.40 -12.22
CA ALA A 156 -1.60 14.94 -10.83
C ALA A 156 -2.16 16.00 -9.87
N SER A 157 -1.72 17.26 -10.00
CA SER A 157 -2.20 18.36 -9.16
C SER A 157 -3.72 18.59 -9.26
N ARG A 158 -4.29 18.51 -10.47
CA ARG A 158 -5.74 18.61 -10.68
C ARG A 158 -6.50 17.47 -10.02
N ARG A 159 -6.00 16.25 -10.09
CA ARG A 159 -6.61 15.07 -9.43
C ARG A 159 -6.55 15.17 -7.91
N ILE A 160 -5.41 15.61 -7.37
CA ILE A 160 -5.26 15.87 -5.93
C ILE A 160 -6.26 16.94 -5.49
N ARG A 161 -6.35 18.07 -6.23
CA ARG A 161 -7.31 19.13 -5.92
C ARG A 161 -8.76 18.64 -5.95
N GLY A 162 -9.11 17.83 -6.94
CA GLY A 162 -10.43 17.21 -6.99
C GLY A 162 -10.72 16.31 -5.78
N TRP A 163 -9.72 15.54 -5.36
CA TRP A 163 -9.82 14.70 -4.16
C TRP A 163 -10.03 15.53 -2.89
N GLU A 164 -9.29 16.64 -2.74
CA GLU A 164 -9.42 17.57 -1.62
C GLU A 164 -10.83 18.20 -1.57
N ILE A 165 -11.34 18.66 -2.73
CA ILE A 165 -12.70 19.22 -2.83
C ILE A 165 -13.75 18.18 -2.44
N LYS A 166 -13.63 16.96 -2.96
CA LYS A 166 -14.59 15.88 -2.71
C LYS A 166 -14.67 15.48 -1.25
N ASN A 167 -13.52 15.41 -0.58
CA ASN A 167 -13.42 14.90 0.78
C ASN A 167 -13.41 16.01 1.85
N ASP A 168 -13.38 17.29 1.45
CA ASP A 168 -13.25 18.46 2.31
C ASP A 168 -12.04 18.35 3.27
N VAL A 169 -10.93 17.84 2.74
CA VAL A 169 -9.68 17.60 3.49
C VAL A 169 -8.48 17.93 2.61
N ASP A 170 -7.53 18.70 3.13
CA ASP A 170 -6.27 18.97 2.44
C ASP A 170 -5.30 17.77 2.55
N ALA A 171 -4.72 17.36 1.44
CA ALA A 171 -3.69 16.33 1.38
C ALA A 171 -2.30 16.90 1.72
N LYS A 172 -2.14 17.54 2.89
CA LYS A 172 -0.95 18.34 3.28
C LYS A 172 0.35 17.55 3.30
N ASN A 173 0.29 16.24 3.54
CA ASN A 173 1.46 15.38 3.60
C ASN A 173 1.69 14.61 2.29
N LEU A 174 1.03 15.01 1.20
CA LEU A 174 1.28 14.52 -0.15
C LEU A 174 2.20 15.48 -0.90
N PHE A 175 3.38 15.00 -1.25
CA PHE A 175 4.39 15.74 -2.02
C PHE A 175 4.43 15.20 -3.44
N VAL A 176 4.55 16.09 -4.42
CA VAL A 176 4.60 15.72 -5.85
C VAL A 176 5.94 16.13 -6.44
N LEU A 177 6.62 15.17 -7.04
CA LEU A 177 7.80 15.42 -7.87
C LEU A 177 7.36 15.45 -9.33
N ASP A 178 7.61 16.55 -10.03
CA ASP A 178 7.07 16.84 -11.37
C ASP A 178 7.95 16.36 -12.53
N HIS A 179 8.95 15.56 -12.26
CA HIS A 179 9.86 14.99 -13.26
C HIS A 179 10.27 13.56 -12.90
N SER A 180 10.81 12.87 -13.89
CA SER A 180 11.33 11.51 -13.73
C SER A 180 12.52 11.45 -12.79
N ILE A 181 12.67 10.33 -12.10
CA ILE A 181 13.84 10.05 -11.29
C ILE A 181 14.36 8.63 -11.60
N PHE A 182 15.65 8.52 -11.83
CA PHE A 182 16.29 7.24 -12.14
C PHE A 182 17.01 6.70 -10.90
N LEU A 183 16.39 5.75 -10.21
CA LEU A 183 16.94 5.19 -8.95
C LEU A 183 18.30 4.51 -9.16
N THR A 184 18.60 4.03 -10.37
CA THR A 184 19.91 3.47 -10.74
C THR A 184 20.99 4.54 -10.93
N SER A 185 20.61 5.83 -11.04
CA SER A 185 21.53 6.97 -10.97
C SER A 185 21.83 7.30 -9.51
N HIS A 186 23.08 7.15 -9.10
CA HIS A 186 23.52 7.51 -7.75
C HIS A 186 23.22 8.98 -7.41
N ALA A 187 23.37 9.89 -8.38
CA ALA A 187 23.10 11.32 -8.19
C ALA A 187 21.62 11.56 -7.90
N ASP A 188 20.71 10.99 -8.71
CA ASP A 188 19.26 11.15 -8.54
C ASP A 188 18.79 10.55 -7.23
N LYS A 189 19.25 9.33 -6.92
CA LYS A 189 18.89 8.65 -5.67
C LYS A 189 19.36 9.44 -4.44
N SER A 190 20.60 9.94 -4.46
CA SER A 190 21.13 10.75 -3.35
C SER A 190 20.37 12.07 -3.19
N ALA A 191 20.00 12.72 -4.31
CA ALA A 191 19.19 13.94 -4.30
C ALA A 191 17.79 13.66 -3.72
N LEU A 192 17.15 12.55 -4.14
CA LEU A 192 15.86 12.13 -3.63
C LEU A 192 15.88 11.90 -2.11
N ILE A 193 16.86 11.14 -1.61
CA ILE A 193 16.99 10.84 -0.18
C ILE A 193 17.24 12.12 0.62
N SER A 194 18.10 13.02 0.11
CA SER A 194 18.36 14.31 0.75
C SER A 194 17.10 15.18 0.82
N MET A 195 16.33 15.24 -0.27
CA MET A 195 15.05 15.96 -0.33
C MET A 195 14.04 15.39 0.67
N ILE A 196 13.84 14.07 0.68
CA ILE A 196 12.94 13.38 1.61
C ILE A 196 13.33 13.69 3.05
N THR A 197 14.62 13.57 3.38
CA THR A 197 15.13 13.84 4.74
C THR A 197 14.88 15.28 5.18
N SER A 198 15.05 16.26 4.27
CA SER A 198 14.77 17.66 4.54
C SER A 198 13.28 17.90 4.80
N ILE A 199 12.41 17.35 3.95
CA ILE A 199 10.95 17.45 4.10
C ILE A 199 10.48 16.82 5.41
N GLU A 200 10.99 15.64 5.75
CA GLU A 200 10.66 14.96 7.03
C GLU A 200 11.00 15.85 8.24
N LYS A 201 12.18 16.47 8.20
CA LYS A 201 12.65 17.34 9.27
C LYS A 201 11.86 18.65 9.35
N GLU A 202 11.60 19.29 8.21
CA GLU A 202 10.92 20.58 8.14
C GLU A 202 9.45 20.48 8.55
N ASN A 203 8.78 19.40 8.16
CA ASN A 203 7.35 19.21 8.39
C ASN A 203 7.03 18.28 9.58
N ASN A 204 8.05 17.73 10.25
CA ASN A 204 7.91 16.76 11.33
C ASN A 204 7.02 15.55 10.93
N VAL A 205 7.24 15.01 9.74
CA VAL A 205 6.50 13.87 9.18
C VAL A 205 7.45 12.74 8.85
N LYS A 206 6.90 11.54 8.57
CA LYS A 206 7.65 10.40 8.04
C LYS A 206 7.02 9.94 6.74
N PHE A 207 7.87 9.73 5.72
CA PHE A 207 7.41 9.12 4.49
C PHE A 207 7.09 7.65 4.70
N THR A 208 5.88 7.25 4.33
CA THR A 208 5.39 5.87 4.42
C THR A 208 5.23 5.22 3.05
N LEU A 209 5.03 6.03 2.00
CA LEU A 209 4.85 5.54 0.64
C LEU A 209 5.52 6.47 -0.38
N ILE A 210 6.22 5.87 -1.35
CA ILE A 210 6.72 6.52 -2.57
C ILE A 210 6.05 5.84 -3.76
N ILE A 211 5.40 6.60 -4.63
CA ILE A 211 4.74 6.10 -5.85
C ILE A 211 5.52 6.59 -7.06
N LEU A 212 5.95 5.67 -7.94
CA LEU A 212 6.57 5.99 -9.22
C LEU A 212 5.54 5.80 -10.36
N ASP A 213 5.02 6.89 -10.92
CA ASP A 213 4.04 6.86 -12.02
C ASP A 213 4.63 7.49 -13.31
N THR A 214 5.09 6.69 -14.25
CA THR A 214 5.06 5.24 -14.33
C THR A 214 6.48 4.66 -14.20
N LEU A 215 6.58 3.32 -13.98
CA LEU A 215 7.87 2.62 -14.00
C LEU A 215 8.66 2.95 -15.27
N ALA A 216 8.01 2.85 -16.44
CA ALA A 216 8.65 3.09 -17.73
C ALA A 216 9.34 4.47 -17.86
N ARG A 217 8.86 5.49 -17.15
CA ARG A 217 9.43 6.84 -17.14
C ARG A 217 10.54 7.02 -16.11
N ASN A 218 10.57 6.19 -15.10
CA ASN A 218 11.53 6.25 -14.00
C ASN A 218 12.59 5.13 -14.10
N PHE A 219 12.62 4.39 -15.20
CA PHE A 219 13.48 3.25 -15.44
C PHE A 219 14.48 3.57 -16.58
N SER A 220 15.77 3.40 -16.29
CA SER A 220 16.82 3.50 -17.28
C SER A 220 17.36 2.11 -17.60
N GLY A 221 17.10 1.61 -18.80
CA GLY A 221 17.50 0.28 -19.24
C GLY A 221 16.43 -0.42 -20.07
N ASP A 222 16.62 -1.71 -20.32
CA ASP A 222 15.64 -2.54 -21.01
C ASP A 222 14.78 -3.30 -20.00
N GLU A 223 13.48 -2.96 -19.94
CA GLU A 223 12.50 -3.61 -19.04
C GLU A 223 12.40 -5.14 -19.25
N ASN A 224 12.87 -5.67 -20.39
CA ASN A 224 12.83 -7.09 -20.72
C ASN A 224 14.04 -7.86 -20.19
N THR A 225 15.13 -7.17 -19.84
CA THR A 225 16.34 -7.83 -19.33
C THR A 225 16.23 -8.07 -17.83
N GLN A 226 16.61 -9.27 -17.39
CA GLN A 226 16.66 -9.58 -15.96
C GLN A 226 17.73 -8.77 -15.23
N LYS A 227 18.80 -8.41 -15.93
CA LYS A 227 19.92 -7.66 -15.36
C LYS A 227 19.47 -6.25 -14.97
N ASP A 228 18.94 -5.48 -15.91
CA ASP A 228 18.58 -4.08 -15.70
C ASP A 228 17.40 -3.99 -14.70
N MET A 229 16.41 -4.87 -14.85
CA MET A 229 15.29 -4.97 -13.90
C MET A 229 15.76 -5.37 -12.50
N GLY A 230 16.73 -6.28 -12.39
CA GLY A 230 17.31 -6.69 -11.11
C GLY A 230 18.05 -5.55 -10.41
N GLU A 231 18.80 -4.73 -11.16
CA GLU A 231 19.46 -3.53 -10.64
C GLU A 231 18.43 -2.52 -10.11
N PHE A 232 17.39 -2.22 -10.88
CA PHE A 232 16.31 -1.33 -10.45
C PHE A 232 15.60 -1.83 -9.19
N ILE A 233 15.29 -3.13 -9.10
CA ILE A 233 14.68 -3.74 -7.91
C ILE A 233 15.59 -3.57 -6.69
N ASN A 234 16.91 -3.80 -6.83
CA ASN A 234 17.86 -3.61 -5.75
C ASN A 234 17.90 -2.15 -5.27
N GLU A 235 17.77 -1.19 -6.19
CA GLU A 235 17.72 0.23 -5.84
C GLU A 235 16.39 0.61 -5.14
N CYS A 236 15.27 0.02 -5.54
CA CYS A 236 14.00 0.15 -4.82
C CYS A 236 14.11 -0.41 -3.38
N ASP A 237 14.73 -1.57 -3.21
CA ASP A 237 14.95 -2.18 -1.90
C ASP A 237 15.90 -1.37 -1.01
N SER A 238 16.93 -0.77 -1.62
CA SER A 238 17.84 0.13 -0.93
C SER A 238 17.11 1.41 -0.47
N LEU A 239 16.35 2.06 -1.34
CA LEU A 239 15.54 3.23 -1.02
C LEU A 239 14.54 2.93 0.10
N LYS A 240 13.80 1.83 -0.03
CA LYS A 240 12.85 1.32 0.97
C LYS A 240 13.50 1.12 2.34
N SER A 241 14.70 0.54 2.36
CA SER A 241 15.45 0.30 3.61
C SER A 241 15.98 1.59 4.24
N GLU A 242 16.43 2.53 3.42
CA GLU A 242 17.07 3.76 3.86
C GLU A 242 16.05 4.76 4.41
N ILE A 243 14.92 4.93 3.76
CA ILE A 243 13.83 5.83 4.19
C ILE A 243 12.90 5.13 5.19
N GLY A 244 12.73 3.82 5.10
CA GLY A 244 11.79 3.06 5.93
C GLY A 244 10.34 3.09 5.41
N CYS A 245 10.15 3.41 4.13
CA CYS A 245 8.86 3.52 3.45
C CYS A 245 8.54 2.30 2.58
N SER A 246 7.34 2.26 2.01
CA SER A 246 6.96 1.36 0.92
C SER A 246 7.20 2.04 -0.44
N VAL A 247 7.47 1.25 -1.47
CA VAL A 247 7.59 1.72 -2.86
C VAL A 247 6.50 1.06 -3.70
N LEU A 248 5.69 1.87 -4.37
CA LEU A 248 4.64 1.41 -5.27
C LEU A 248 4.95 1.83 -6.71
N LEU A 249 4.99 0.86 -7.59
CA LEU A 249 5.27 1.06 -9.00
C LEU A 249 3.97 1.03 -9.81
N ILE A 250 3.72 2.06 -10.60
CA ILE A 250 2.64 2.04 -11.58
C ILE A 250 3.21 1.55 -12.89
N HIS A 251 2.70 0.42 -13.39
CA HIS A 251 3.27 -0.27 -14.53
C HIS A 251 2.23 -0.64 -15.58
N HIS A 252 2.65 -0.65 -16.84
CA HIS A 252 1.78 -1.08 -17.94
C HIS A 252 1.79 -2.59 -18.10
N THR A 253 0.61 -3.18 -18.37
CA THR A 253 0.54 -4.57 -18.82
C THR A 253 1.13 -4.72 -20.22
N GLY A 254 1.61 -5.93 -20.55
CA GLY A 254 1.93 -6.31 -21.90
C GLY A 254 0.68 -6.40 -22.81
N LYS A 255 0.88 -6.82 -24.08
CA LYS A 255 -0.22 -7.06 -25.02
C LYS A 255 -1.20 -8.13 -24.51
N ASP A 256 -0.69 -9.11 -23.81
CA ASP A 256 -1.48 -10.14 -23.12
C ASP A 256 -1.63 -9.74 -21.65
N THR A 257 -2.79 -9.17 -21.32
CA THR A 257 -3.08 -8.67 -19.97
C THR A 257 -3.16 -9.77 -18.93
N SER A 258 -3.33 -11.04 -19.34
CA SER A 258 -3.37 -12.18 -18.41
C SER A 258 -1.99 -12.52 -17.82
N LYS A 259 -0.91 -12.04 -18.43
CA LYS A 259 0.47 -12.29 -18.01
C LYS A 259 1.02 -11.25 -17.01
N GLY A 260 0.20 -10.27 -16.61
CA GLY A 260 0.62 -9.21 -15.67
C GLY A 260 1.39 -8.07 -16.31
N GLY A 261 2.35 -7.47 -15.59
CA GLY A 261 3.16 -6.35 -16.08
C GLY A 261 4.00 -6.70 -17.32
N ARG A 262 4.25 -5.68 -18.15
CA ARG A 262 5.14 -5.82 -19.32
C ARG A 262 6.60 -6.03 -18.86
N GLY A 263 7.40 -6.74 -19.66
CA GLY A 263 8.83 -6.90 -19.43
C GLY A 263 9.18 -8.13 -18.60
N SER A 264 10.26 -8.04 -17.82
CA SER A 264 10.82 -9.15 -17.07
C SER A 264 9.89 -9.64 -15.95
N SER A 265 9.72 -10.95 -15.84
CA SER A 265 9.01 -11.59 -14.71
C SER A 265 9.69 -11.36 -13.35
N SER A 266 10.93 -10.87 -13.35
CA SER A 266 11.70 -10.56 -12.14
C SER A 266 11.00 -9.53 -11.26
N LEU A 267 10.34 -8.52 -11.85
CA LEU A 267 9.62 -7.50 -11.10
C LEU A 267 8.49 -8.12 -10.27
N ARG A 268 7.62 -8.91 -10.92
CA ARG A 268 6.52 -9.58 -10.21
C ARG A 268 7.02 -10.53 -9.13
N ALA A 269 8.12 -11.24 -9.41
CA ALA A 269 8.73 -12.14 -8.43
C ALA A 269 9.23 -11.37 -7.18
N ALA A 270 9.82 -10.20 -7.37
CA ALA A 270 10.35 -9.34 -6.29
C ALA A 270 9.25 -8.62 -5.49
N CYS A 271 8.16 -8.19 -6.14
CA CYS A 271 7.07 -7.49 -5.44
C CYS A 271 6.52 -8.32 -4.27
N ASP A 272 6.20 -7.65 -3.17
CA ASP A 272 5.53 -8.23 -2.01
C ASP A 272 4.03 -8.30 -2.24
N TYR A 273 3.47 -7.35 -3.01
CA TYR A 273 2.08 -7.32 -3.43
C TYR A 273 1.94 -6.81 -4.87
N GLU A 274 0.89 -7.23 -5.57
CA GLU A 274 0.54 -6.77 -6.91
C GLU A 274 -0.98 -6.65 -7.03
N PHE A 275 -1.42 -5.53 -7.60
CA PHE A 275 -2.81 -5.32 -7.97
C PHE A 275 -2.95 -5.09 -9.47
N GLN A 276 -4.00 -5.63 -10.06
CA GLN A 276 -4.39 -5.39 -11.44
C GLN A 276 -5.61 -4.48 -11.50
N ILE A 277 -5.57 -3.47 -12.36
CA ILE A 277 -6.74 -2.65 -12.64
C ILE A 277 -7.34 -3.09 -13.97
N GLN A 278 -8.63 -3.40 -13.95
CA GLN A 278 -9.43 -3.75 -15.12
C GLN A 278 -10.57 -2.74 -15.27
N ARG A 279 -10.43 -1.81 -16.24
CA ARG A 279 -11.46 -0.82 -16.51
C ARG A 279 -12.75 -1.49 -16.99
N ILE A 280 -13.90 -1.05 -16.48
CA ILE A 280 -15.22 -1.45 -16.95
C ILE A 280 -15.56 -0.57 -18.15
N HIS A 281 -15.79 -1.20 -19.31
CA HIS A 281 -16.02 -0.49 -20.56
C HIS A 281 -17.21 0.50 -20.45
N ASN A 282 -17.05 1.66 -21.09
CA ASN A 282 -18.06 2.74 -21.14
C ASN A 282 -18.47 3.28 -19.77
N THR A 283 -17.62 3.12 -18.76
CA THR A 283 -17.84 3.68 -17.43
C THR A 283 -16.60 4.40 -16.91
N HIS A 284 -16.77 5.15 -15.83
CA HIS A 284 -15.68 5.68 -15.02
C HIS A 284 -15.35 4.74 -13.85
N SER A 285 -15.52 3.42 -14.03
CA SER A 285 -15.28 2.42 -13.00
C SER A 285 -14.21 1.42 -13.43
N ALA A 286 -13.58 0.82 -12.44
CA ALA A 286 -12.59 -0.23 -12.64
C ALA A 286 -12.61 -1.24 -11.50
N ASN A 287 -12.29 -2.50 -11.80
CA ASN A 287 -12.01 -3.50 -10.78
C ASN A 287 -10.54 -3.39 -10.37
N PHE A 288 -10.31 -3.26 -9.07
CA PHE A 288 -9.01 -3.32 -8.42
C PHE A 288 -8.85 -4.72 -7.82
N ILE A 289 -7.98 -5.54 -8.40
CA ILE A 289 -7.89 -6.98 -8.14
C ILE A 289 -6.53 -7.31 -7.56
N CYS A 290 -6.48 -7.90 -6.37
CA CYS A 290 -5.26 -8.46 -5.82
C CYS A 290 -4.83 -9.68 -6.64
N THR A 291 -3.61 -9.66 -7.16
CA THR A 291 -3.03 -10.78 -7.94
C THR A 291 -1.81 -11.39 -7.25
N LYS A 292 -1.37 -10.75 -6.17
CA LYS A 292 -0.30 -11.24 -5.28
C LYS A 292 -0.36 -10.52 -3.94
N GLN A 293 -0.22 -11.28 -2.86
CA GLN A 293 0.02 -10.78 -1.50
C GLN A 293 0.87 -11.83 -0.75
N LYS A 294 2.09 -11.44 -0.28
CA LYS A 294 2.99 -12.40 0.36
C LYS A 294 2.67 -12.64 1.83
N ASP A 295 2.32 -11.56 2.54
CA ASP A 295 2.27 -11.57 4.00
C ASP A 295 0.83 -11.62 4.54
N ALA A 296 -0.16 -11.76 3.67
CA ALA A 296 -1.57 -11.86 4.02
C ALA A 296 -2.36 -12.62 2.94
N GLU A 297 -3.64 -12.82 3.18
CA GLU A 297 -4.57 -13.32 2.16
C GLU A 297 -4.77 -12.27 1.06
N GLU A 298 -5.06 -12.73 -0.17
CA GLU A 298 -5.38 -11.85 -1.28
C GLU A 298 -6.68 -11.09 -0.97
N HIS A 299 -6.61 -9.76 -1.01
CA HIS A 299 -7.78 -8.92 -0.79
C HIS A 299 -8.87 -9.19 -1.84
N PRO A 300 -10.15 -9.29 -1.45
CA PRO A 300 -11.24 -9.39 -2.41
C PRO A 300 -11.22 -8.24 -3.43
N PRO A 301 -11.65 -8.47 -4.68
CA PRO A 301 -11.71 -7.40 -5.67
C PRO A 301 -12.57 -6.22 -5.20
N VAL A 302 -12.09 -5.00 -5.47
CA VAL A 302 -12.82 -3.77 -5.19
C VAL A 302 -13.30 -3.18 -6.53
N GLU A 303 -14.57 -2.90 -6.66
CA GLU A 303 -15.08 -2.05 -7.74
C GLU A 303 -14.91 -0.59 -7.34
N ILE A 304 -14.01 0.11 -8.02
CA ILE A 304 -13.76 1.52 -7.81
C ILE A 304 -14.58 2.30 -8.83
N CYS A 305 -15.54 3.04 -8.34
CA CYS A 305 -16.33 3.98 -9.12
C CYS A 305 -15.72 5.37 -8.99
N LEU A 306 -15.59 6.09 -10.12
CA LEU A 306 -15.13 7.48 -10.13
C LEU A 306 -16.26 8.39 -10.57
N GLU A 307 -16.34 9.55 -9.94
CA GLU A 307 -17.27 10.63 -10.27
C GLU A 307 -16.53 11.88 -10.73
N THR A 308 -17.20 12.71 -11.51
CA THR A 308 -16.64 13.96 -12.01
C THR A 308 -16.77 15.06 -10.96
N ILE A 309 -15.66 15.73 -10.66
CA ILE A 309 -15.60 16.86 -9.73
C ILE A 309 -15.15 18.11 -10.47
N ASN A 310 -15.89 19.20 -10.31
CA ASN A 310 -15.56 20.53 -10.81
C ASN A 310 -14.46 21.14 -9.95
N LEU A 311 -13.45 21.72 -10.61
CA LEU A 311 -12.30 22.31 -9.91
C LEU A 311 -12.47 23.80 -9.59
N GLY A 312 -13.53 24.43 -10.07
CA GLY A 312 -13.78 25.87 -9.89
C GLY A 312 -12.83 26.75 -10.69
N ILE A 313 -12.17 26.21 -11.70
CA ILE A 313 -11.30 26.93 -12.64
C ILE A 313 -11.75 26.65 -14.07
N PHE A 314 -11.45 27.59 -14.97
CA PHE A 314 -11.91 27.54 -16.36
C PHE A 314 -10.69 27.51 -17.28
N ASP A 315 -10.85 26.94 -18.46
CA ASP A 315 -9.87 27.02 -19.55
C ASP A 315 -9.99 28.35 -20.33
N ASP A 316 -9.16 28.49 -21.36
CA ASP A 316 -9.15 29.71 -22.21
C ASP A 316 -10.42 29.90 -23.01
N GLU A 317 -11.26 28.87 -23.16
CA GLU A 317 -12.54 28.89 -23.85
C GLU A 317 -13.72 29.15 -22.87
N GLY A 318 -13.44 29.27 -21.57
CA GLY A 318 -14.43 29.47 -20.51
C GLY A 318 -15.14 28.19 -20.10
N ILE A 319 -14.62 27.02 -20.45
CA ILE A 319 -15.14 25.72 -20.05
C ILE A 319 -14.58 25.34 -18.68
N GLU A 320 -15.45 24.95 -17.76
CA GLU A 320 -15.04 24.55 -16.42
C GLU A 320 -14.20 23.27 -16.46
N ILE A 321 -13.03 23.32 -15.83
CA ILE A 321 -12.09 22.18 -15.77
C ILE A 321 -12.56 21.21 -14.70
N THR A 322 -12.65 19.95 -15.07
CA THR A 322 -13.08 18.86 -14.20
C THR A 322 -12.01 17.79 -14.04
N THR A 323 -12.16 16.93 -13.04
CA THR A 323 -11.36 15.72 -12.86
C THR A 323 -12.23 14.58 -12.34
N LEU A 324 -11.68 13.36 -12.36
CA LEU A 324 -12.34 12.19 -11.77
C LEU A 324 -11.76 11.91 -10.39
N VAL A 325 -12.62 11.58 -9.43
CA VAL A 325 -12.27 11.20 -8.05
C VAL A 325 -13.09 9.99 -7.63
N LYS A 326 -12.52 9.17 -6.74
CA LYS A 326 -13.23 7.99 -6.24
C LYS A 326 -14.53 8.38 -5.53
N SER A 327 -15.62 7.76 -5.97
CA SER A 327 -16.94 7.89 -5.34
C SER A 327 -17.05 7.08 -4.06
N SER A 328 -17.96 7.49 -3.17
CA SER A 328 -18.37 6.70 -2.01
C SER A 328 -19.02 5.35 -2.37
N ASP A 329 -19.53 5.22 -3.60
CA ASP A 329 -20.14 3.99 -4.12
C ASP A 329 -19.12 2.89 -4.48
N SER A 330 -17.82 3.15 -4.27
CA SER A 330 -16.80 2.12 -4.43
C SER A 330 -16.98 1.01 -3.40
N ILE A 331 -17.21 -0.20 -3.86
CA ILE A 331 -17.57 -1.36 -3.03
C ILE A 331 -16.54 -2.47 -3.15
N VAL A 332 -16.26 -3.12 -2.03
CA VAL A 332 -15.56 -4.42 -2.05
C VAL A 332 -16.50 -5.42 -2.67
N LYS A 333 -16.14 -5.95 -3.83
CA LYS A 333 -16.89 -7.05 -4.44
C LYS A 333 -16.70 -8.26 -3.54
N GLN A 334 -17.77 -8.69 -2.90
CA GLN A 334 -17.80 -10.09 -2.49
C GLN A 334 -17.50 -10.89 -3.75
N THR A 335 -16.46 -11.70 -3.71
CA THR A 335 -16.07 -12.51 -4.87
C THR A 335 -17.31 -13.15 -5.45
N THR A 336 -17.43 -13.21 -6.78
CA THR A 336 -18.55 -13.90 -7.45
C THR A 336 -18.72 -15.35 -6.97
N ASN A 337 -17.65 -15.95 -6.44
CA ASN A 337 -17.71 -17.22 -5.73
C ASN A 337 -18.44 -17.11 -4.40
N ASN A 338 -18.29 -16.00 -3.65
CA ASN A 338 -19.03 -15.75 -2.39
C ASN A 338 -20.50 -15.43 -2.67
N GLU A 339 -20.82 -14.71 -3.73
CA GLU A 339 -22.21 -14.44 -4.13
C GLU A 339 -22.91 -15.74 -4.54
N LEU A 340 -22.28 -16.54 -5.40
CA LEU A 340 -22.81 -17.83 -5.78
C LEU A 340 -22.88 -18.77 -4.55
N ALA A 341 -21.83 -18.82 -3.73
CA ALA A 341 -21.82 -19.61 -2.50
C ALA A 341 -22.89 -19.14 -1.50
N ASN A 342 -23.12 -17.84 -1.35
CA ASN A 342 -24.19 -17.33 -0.49
C ASN A 342 -25.59 -17.67 -1.05
N ARG A 343 -25.81 -17.52 -2.35
CA ARG A 343 -27.05 -17.95 -3.02
C ARG A 343 -27.29 -19.45 -2.83
N MET A 344 -26.24 -20.26 -2.98
CA MET A 344 -26.30 -21.70 -2.73
C MET A 344 -26.66 -22.00 -1.28
N PHE A 345 -26.01 -21.34 -0.34
CA PHE A 345 -26.26 -21.54 1.10
C PHE A 345 -27.70 -21.18 1.49
N LEU A 346 -28.16 -19.99 1.06
CA LEU A 346 -29.55 -19.57 1.30
C LEU A 346 -30.57 -20.55 0.72
N PHE A 347 -30.31 -21.02 -0.51
CA PHE A 347 -31.16 -22.03 -1.13
C PHE A 347 -31.21 -23.33 -0.32
N ILE A 348 -30.06 -23.81 0.22
CA ILE A 348 -30.02 -25.03 1.04
C ILE A 348 -30.74 -24.80 2.37
N GLU A 349 -30.54 -23.65 3.00
CA GLU A 349 -31.17 -23.27 4.28
C GLU A 349 -32.70 -23.20 4.17
N GLU A 350 -33.23 -22.74 3.03
CA GLU A 350 -34.66 -22.67 2.72
C GLU A 350 -35.29 -24.04 2.40
N GLN A 351 -34.49 -25.09 2.17
CA GLN A 351 -35.03 -26.43 1.89
C GLN A 351 -35.53 -27.11 3.16
N PRO A 352 -36.52 -28.03 3.04
CA PRO A 352 -36.93 -28.87 4.15
C PRO A 352 -35.72 -29.58 4.79
N ASP A 353 -35.60 -29.49 6.13
CA ASP A 353 -34.49 -30.05 6.90
C ASP A 353 -33.09 -29.48 6.56
N GLY A 354 -33.01 -28.34 5.85
CA GLY A 354 -31.75 -27.74 5.41
C GLY A 354 -30.94 -28.65 4.50
N LYS A 355 -31.60 -29.44 3.64
CA LYS A 355 -30.97 -30.43 2.77
C LYS A 355 -31.40 -30.31 1.33
N THR A 356 -30.47 -30.53 0.42
CA THR A 356 -30.73 -30.57 -1.04
C THR A 356 -29.79 -31.54 -1.74
N THR A 357 -30.00 -31.77 -3.03
CA THR A 357 -29.05 -32.51 -3.85
C THR A 357 -28.29 -31.60 -4.79
N ARG A 358 -27.13 -32.07 -5.29
CA ARG A 358 -26.35 -31.30 -6.30
C ARG A 358 -27.21 -30.99 -7.52
N LYS A 359 -28.08 -31.88 -7.93
CA LYS A 359 -29.00 -31.68 -9.04
C LYS A 359 -29.98 -30.55 -8.78
N GLN A 360 -30.72 -30.62 -7.67
CA GLN A 360 -31.71 -29.58 -7.29
C GLN A 360 -31.05 -28.19 -7.17
N MET A 361 -29.88 -28.13 -6.54
CA MET A 361 -29.14 -26.89 -6.41
C MET A 361 -28.73 -26.34 -7.79
N ARG A 362 -28.25 -27.18 -8.72
CA ARG A 362 -27.90 -26.76 -10.09
C ARG A 362 -29.12 -26.24 -10.82
N GLU A 363 -30.25 -26.95 -10.77
CA GLU A 363 -31.52 -26.57 -11.41
C GLU A 363 -32.05 -25.22 -10.89
N HIS A 364 -31.92 -25.00 -9.57
CA HIS A 364 -32.31 -23.71 -8.98
C HIS A 364 -31.41 -22.54 -9.44
N LEU A 365 -30.11 -22.76 -9.49
CA LEU A 365 -29.15 -21.71 -9.87
C LEU A 365 -29.14 -21.40 -11.35
N TYR A 366 -29.47 -22.38 -12.19
CA TYR A 366 -29.43 -22.31 -13.66
C TYR A 366 -30.73 -22.90 -14.28
N PRO A 367 -31.89 -22.31 -14.02
CA PRO A 367 -33.19 -22.89 -14.34
C PRO A 367 -33.48 -23.04 -15.84
N LEU A 368 -32.71 -22.36 -16.70
CA LEU A 368 -32.89 -22.37 -18.16
C LEU A 368 -31.85 -23.22 -18.90
N GLN A 369 -31.03 -23.98 -18.19
CA GLN A 369 -29.89 -24.70 -18.75
C GLN A 369 -29.92 -26.19 -18.38
N ASP A 370 -30.09 -27.06 -19.38
CA ASP A 370 -29.99 -28.51 -19.19
C ASP A 370 -28.55 -28.95 -18.89
N LYS A 371 -27.55 -28.23 -19.43
CA LYS A 371 -26.12 -28.52 -19.21
C LYS A 371 -25.36 -27.22 -19.00
N LEU A 372 -24.57 -27.18 -17.94
CA LEU A 372 -23.63 -26.07 -17.66
C LEU A 372 -22.44 -26.15 -18.63
N ASP A 373 -21.95 -24.98 -19.04
CA ASP A 373 -20.66 -24.88 -19.73
C ASP A 373 -19.48 -25.17 -18.75
N ASP A 374 -18.26 -25.26 -19.28
CA ASP A 374 -17.07 -25.55 -18.44
C ASP A 374 -16.73 -24.46 -17.45
N LYS A 375 -17.06 -23.21 -17.77
CA LYS A 375 -16.83 -22.06 -16.87
C LYS A 375 -17.81 -22.10 -15.70
N GLU A 376 -19.07 -22.33 -15.97
CA GLU A 376 -20.13 -22.42 -14.97
C GLU A 376 -19.93 -23.63 -14.05
N ARG A 377 -19.52 -24.79 -14.58
CA ARG A 377 -19.15 -25.95 -13.77
C ARG A 377 -18.01 -25.65 -12.81
N LYS A 378 -16.97 -24.95 -13.27
CA LYS A 378 -15.84 -24.53 -12.43
C LYS A 378 -16.26 -23.54 -11.38
N GLN A 379 -17.13 -22.58 -11.70
CA GLN A 379 -17.68 -21.64 -10.73
C GLN A 379 -18.50 -22.32 -9.63
N LEU A 380 -19.40 -23.21 -10.03
CA LEU A 380 -20.21 -23.99 -9.10
C LEU A 380 -19.34 -24.84 -8.16
N GLN A 381 -18.33 -25.52 -8.71
CA GLN A 381 -17.41 -26.32 -7.91
C GLN A 381 -16.59 -25.50 -6.93
N ARG A 382 -16.16 -24.29 -7.32
CA ARG A 382 -15.44 -23.36 -6.44
C ARG A 382 -16.34 -22.86 -5.31
N ALA A 383 -17.60 -22.53 -5.61
CA ALA A 383 -18.57 -22.09 -4.60
C ALA A 383 -18.87 -23.22 -3.59
N ILE A 384 -19.02 -24.45 -4.04
CA ILE A 384 -19.15 -25.61 -3.15
C ILE A 384 -17.92 -25.78 -2.26
N THR A 385 -16.73 -25.70 -2.84
CA THR A 385 -15.46 -25.83 -2.11
C THR A 385 -15.32 -24.76 -1.03
N GLU A 386 -15.76 -23.54 -1.31
CA GLU A 386 -15.76 -22.43 -0.35
C GLU A 386 -16.70 -22.68 0.82
N LEU A 387 -17.93 -23.15 0.55
CA LEU A 387 -18.89 -23.48 1.61
C LEU A 387 -18.41 -24.64 2.48
N LEU A 388 -17.73 -25.63 1.92
CA LEU A 388 -17.11 -26.73 2.67
C LEU A 388 -15.95 -26.24 3.54
N ARG A 389 -15.07 -25.37 2.99
CA ARG A 389 -13.91 -24.79 3.68
C ARG A 389 -14.32 -23.91 4.84
N SER A 390 -15.46 -23.21 4.72
CA SER A 390 -16.00 -22.33 5.75
C SER A 390 -16.91 -23.07 6.77
N ASP A 391 -16.93 -24.40 6.75
CA ASP A 391 -17.75 -25.25 7.61
C ASP A 391 -19.25 -24.84 7.63
N ARG A 392 -19.77 -24.36 6.49
CA ARG A 392 -21.17 -23.95 6.36
C ARG A 392 -22.06 -25.09 5.86
N ILE A 393 -21.50 -26.01 5.09
CA ILE A 393 -22.21 -27.17 4.54
C ILE A 393 -21.43 -28.46 4.71
N ARG A 394 -22.13 -29.58 4.64
CA ARG A 394 -21.58 -30.92 4.55
C ARG A 394 -22.13 -31.61 3.29
N ILE A 395 -21.35 -32.48 2.68
CA ILE A 395 -21.77 -33.29 1.54
C ILE A 395 -21.66 -34.77 1.90
N ALA A 396 -22.78 -35.50 1.79
CA ALA A 396 -22.80 -36.93 1.88
C ALA A 396 -22.65 -37.52 0.47
N GLN A 397 -21.43 -37.96 0.12
CA GLN A 397 -21.14 -38.56 -1.16
C GLN A 397 -21.63 -40.01 -1.19
N GLN A 398 -22.37 -40.36 -2.22
CA GLN A 398 -22.85 -41.73 -2.44
C GLN A 398 -21.83 -42.64 -3.15
N GLY A 399 -20.80 -42.05 -3.79
CA GLY A 399 -19.78 -42.73 -4.58
C GLY A 399 -18.37 -42.16 -4.46
N LYS A 400 -17.42 -42.74 -5.24
CA LYS A 400 -16.03 -42.26 -5.30
C LYS A 400 -15.84 -40.94 -6.08
N ARG A 401 -16.86 -40.49 -6.80
CA ARG A 401 -16.88 -39.26 -7.61
C ARG A 401 -18.10 -38.43 -7.20
N ALA A 402 -18.05 -37.13 -7.40
CA ALA A 402 -19.17 -36.24 -7.20
C ALA A 402 -20.31 -36.61 -8.19
N GLU A 403 -21.48 -36.89 -7.63
CA GLU A 403 -22.67 -37.30 -8.39
C GLU A 403 -23.83 -36.33 -8.13
N ASP A 404 -24.76 -36.26 -9.11
CA ASP A 404 -25.94 -35.39 -9.02
C ASP A 404 -26.84 -35.73 -7.82
N GLY A 405 -26.80 -36.95 -7.33
CA GLY A 405 -27.54 -37.42 -6.17
C GLY A 405 -26.89 -37.14 -4.82
N ASP A 406 -25.66 -36.62 -4.77
CA ASP A 406 -25.01 -36.30 -3.49
C ASP A 406 -25.83 -35.30 -2.67
N GLU A 407 -26.14 -35.67 -1.44
CA GLU A 407 -26.88 -34.81 -0.51
C GLU A 407 -25.97 -33.75 0.08
N ILE A 408 -26.42 -32.50 0.05
CA ILE A 408 -25.75 -31.34 0.64
C ILE A 408 -26.64 -30.85 1.78
N SER A 409 -26.08 -30.65 2.97
CA SER A 409 -26.79 -30.14 4.14
C SER A 409 -26.07 -28.97 4.78
N VAL A 410 -26.82 -28.05 5.37
CA VAL A 410 -26.30 -27.00 6.26
C VAL A 410 -25.76 -27.65 7.54
N LEU A 411 -24.67 -27.06 8.11
CA LEU A 411 -24.06 -27.50 9.38
C LEU A 411 -24.60 -26.76 10.56
#